data_1ff5fb5d39fcb8ea906f67537534f5d2
#
_entry.id   1ff5fb5d39fcb8ea906f67537534f5d2
#
_cell.length_a   1.000
_cell.length_b   1.000
_cell.length_c   1.000
_cell.angle_alpha   90.00
_cell.angle_beta   90.00
_cell.angle_gamma   90.00
#
_symmetry.space_group_name_H-M   'P 1'
#
loop_
_entity.id
_entity.type
_entity.pdbx_description
1 polymer ?
#
loop_
_entity_poly.entity_id
_entity_poly.type
_entity_poly.pdbx_seq_one_letter_code
_entity_poly.pdbx_strand_id
1 'polypeptide(L)'
;MRIDIVTLFPEMCENILNESIIGRARARGYLQVCCHQLRDYGEGVHKRVDDCTFGGGKGMLLMAQPIAKAFDEIIEQTAVRPHIVYMSPRGRVLDQEKVKELAKNENIIVLCGHYEGVDERVLEEYDVEEISIGDFVLTGGELPAVILTDAVARMLPGVLSEDVCFEEESHYDGLLEYPQYTRPSAWRGREVPQVLLNGHHEKIKKWRREQSLKVTQKARPDLFEKAELTAEEKRAFGRK
;
A
#
# COMPACT_ATOMS: atom_id res chain seq x y z
N MET A 1 -6.59 -1.46 -14.11
CA MET A 1 -5.17 -1.57 -13.66
C MET A 1 -4.76 -3.03 -13.60
N ARG A 2 -3.51 -3.34 -13.97
CA ARG A 2 -2.90 -4.67 -13.81
C ARG A 2 -1.73 -4.60 -12.82
N ILE A 3 -1.65 -5.55 -11.89
CA ILE A 3 -0.53 -5.69 -10.94
C ILE A 3 0.01 -7.11 -11.06
N ASP A 4 1.29 -7.25 -11.40
CA ASP A 4 2.02 -8.50 -11.52
C ASP A 4 2.98 -8.65 -10.33
N ILE A 5 2.80 -9.67 -9.51
CA ILE A 5 3.61 -9.93 -8.32
C ILE A 5 4.58 -11.07 -8.64
N VAL A 6 5.87 -10.78 -8.66
CA VAL A 6 6.94 -11.77 -8.87
C VAL A 6 7.45 -12.23 -7.51
N THR A 7 7.28 -13.51 -7.18
CA THR A 7 7.51 -14.05 -5.83
C THR A 7 7.91 -15.53 -5.84
N LEU A 8 8.50 -16.00 -4.74
CA LEU A 8 8.71 -17.43 -4.48
C LEU A 8 7.45 -18.14 -3.94
N PHE A 9 6.47 -17.38 -3.46
CA PHE A 9 5.29 -17.90 -2.75
C PHE A 9 3.98 -17.28 -3.28
N PRO A 10 3.62 -17.53 -4.56
CA PRO A 10 2.44 -16.92 -5.18
C PRO A 10 1.13 -17.20 -4.41
N GLU A 11 0.97 -18.41 -3.86
CA GLU A 11 -0.22 -18.78 -3.10
C GLU A 11 -0.43 -17.92 -1.84
N MET A 12 0.66 -17.43 -1.23
CA MET A 12 0.58 -16.54 -0.08
C MET A 12 -0.09 -15.21 -0.43
N CYS A 13 0.19 -14.67 -1.61
CA CYS A 13 -0.44 -13.44 -2.11
C CYS A 13 -1.87 -13.71 -2.62
N GLU A 14 -2.04 -14.77 -3.42
CA GLU A 14 -3.33 -15.12 -4.03
C GLU A 14 -4.42 -15.38 -2.99
N ASN A 15 -4.13 -16.11 -1.91
CA ASN A 15 -5.11 -16.43 -0.87
C ASN A 15 -5.68 -15.17 -0.20
N ILE A 16 -4.86 -14.12 -0.03
CA ILE A 16 -5.31 -12.86 0.57
C ILE A 16 -6.03 -12.00 -0.47
N LEU A 17 -5.45 -11.87 -1.68
CA LEU A 17 -5.94 -10.96 -2.71
C LEU A 17 -7.20 -11.48 -3.43
N ASN A 18 -7.61 -12.73 -3.20
CA ASN A 18 -8.88 -13.28 -3.67
C ASN A 18 -10.06 -13.00 -2.73
N GLU A 19 -9.80 -12.49 -1.53
CA GLU A 19 -10.83 -12.28 -0.52
C GLU A 19 -11.34 -10.83 -0.47
N SER A 20 -12.51 -10.66 0.19
CA SER A 20 -13.10 -9.37 0.57
C SER A 20 -13.28 -8.39 -0.60
N ILE A 21 -12.86 -7.14 -0.41
CA ILE A 21 -13.02 -6.03 -1.38
C ILE A 21 -12.13 -6.27 -2.59
N ILE A 22 -10.87 -6.68 -2.39
CA ILE A 22 -9.92 -6.90 -3.49
C ILE A 22 -10.38 -8.07 -4.37
N GLY A 23 -10.81 -9.19 -3.79
CA GLY A 23 -11.37 -10.31 -4.54
C GLY A 23 -12.59 -9.91 -5.38
N ARG A 24 -13.49 -9.06 -4.85
CA ARG A 24 -14.62 -8.52 -5.61
C ARG A 24 -14.19 -7.57 -6.72
N ALA A 25 -13.18 -6.74 -6.50
CA ALA A 25 -12.62 -5.84 -7.52
C ALA A 25 -12.01 -6.63 -8.69
N ARG A 26 -11.29 -7.72 -8.39
CA ARG A 26 -10.76 -8.67 -9.39
C ARG A 26 -11.89 -9.32 -10.18
N ALA A 27 -12.90 -9.87 -9.51
CA ALA A 27 -14.05 -10.53 -10.14
C ALA A 27 -14.87 -9.59 -11.04
N ARG A 28 -14.89 -8.29 -10.75
CA ARG A 28 -15.57 -7.26 -11.54
C ARG A 28 -14.69 -6.64 -12.64
N GLY A 29 -13.41 -7.01 -12.71
CA GLY A 29 -12.48 -6.51 -13.73
C GLY A 29 -11.92 -5.11 -13.47
N TYR A 30 -12.12 -4.52 -12.29
CA TYR A 30 -11.49 -3.24 -11.92
C TYR A 30 -10.00 -3.38 -11.69
N LEU A 31 -9.57 -4.54 -11.20
CA LEU A 31 -8.18 -4.88 -10.90
C LEU A 31 -7.87 -6.27 -11.42
N GLN A 32 -6.80 -6.41 -12.17
CA GLN A 32 -6.19 -7.68 -12.51
C GLN A 32 -4.95 -7.88 -11.65
N VAL A 33 -4.84 -8.99 -10.92
CA VAL A 33 -3.64 -9.37 -10.19
C VAL A 33 -3.17 -10.72 -10.70
N CYS A 34 -1.89 -10.80 -11.09
CA CYS A 34 -1.22 -12.02 -11.53
C CYS A 34 -0.03 -12.29 -10.62
N CYS A 35 0.03 -13.45 -10.00
CA CYS A 35 1.17 -13.85 -9.17
C CYS A 35 2.04 -14.83 -9.96
N HIS A 36 3.31 -14.47 -10.17
CA HIS A 36 4.28 -15.23 -10.95
C HIS A 36 5.22 -15.98 -10.02
N GLN A 37 5.31 -17.30 -10.22
CA GLN A 37 6.27 -18.13 -9.50
C GLN A 37 7.67 -17.91 -10.04
N LEU A 38 8.54 -17.24 -9.28
CA LEU A 38 9.90 -16.92 -9.71
C LEU A 38 10.71 -18.16 -10.09
N ARG A 39 10.47 -19.32 -9.46
CA ARG A 39 11.15 -20.58 -9.80
C ARG A 39 10.86 -21.07 -11.20
N ASP A 40 9.79 -20.63 -11.85
CA ASP A 40 9.48 -21.03 -13.23
C ASP A 40 10.45 -20.38 -14.23
N TYR A 41 11.10 -19.28 -13.85
CA TYR A 41 12.15 -18.60 -14.59
C TYR A 41 13.57 -19.03 -14.19
N GLY A 42 13.65 -19.97 -13.22
CA GLY A 42 14.91 -20.45 -12.66
C GLY A 42 15.81 -21.19 -13.66
N GLU A 43 17.09 -21.27 -13.35
CA GLU A 43 18.10 -21.86 -14.21
C GLU A 43 18.35 -23.34 -13.94
N GLY A 44 18.65 -24.06 -15.01
CA GLY A 44 19.00 -25.47 -14.96
C GLY A 44 17.86 -26.40 -14.57
N VAL A 45 18.18 -27.69 -14.39
CA VAL A 45 17.18 -28.74 -14.07
C VAL A 45 16.50 -28.51 -12.72
N HIS A 46 17.18 -27.85 -11.78
CA HIS A 46 16.68 -27.58 -10.44
C HIS A 46 15.95 -26.25 -10.32
N LYS A 47 15.72 -25.52 -11.42
CA LYS A 47 15.06 -24.21 -11.43
C LYS A 47 15.65 -23.26 -10.36
N ARG A 48 16.99 -23.15 -10.33
CA ARG A 48 17.70 -22.36 -9.33
C ARG A 48 17.43 -20.87 -9.54
N VAL A 49 17.10 -20.16 -8.46
CA VAL A 49 16.78 -18.73 -8.44
C VAL A 49 17.66 -17.93 -7.49
N ASP A 50 18.49 -18.60 -6.70
CA ASP A 50 19.33 -18.01 -5.65
C ASP A 50 20.74 -18.59 -5.68
N ASP A 51 21.72 -17.78 -5.24
CA ASP A 51 23.14 -18.17 -5.14
C ASP A 51 23.84 -17.41 -3.99
N CYS A 52 25.07 -17.84 -3.67
CA CYS A 52 25.88 -17.19 -2.63
C CYS A 52 26.25 -15.75 -3.02
N THR A 53 26.33 -14.86 -2.02
CA THR A 53 26.75 -13.47 -2.22
C THR A 53 28.24 -13.36 -2.54
N PHE A 54 28.63 -12.49 -3.47
CA PHE A 54 30.02 -12.08 -3.63
C PHE A 54 30.52 -11.32 -2.39
N GLY A 55 31.80 -11.42 -2.11
CA GLY A 55 32.43 -10.76 -0.93
C GLY A 55 32.35 -11.59 0.35
N GLY A 56 31.74 -12.74 0.31
CA GLY A 56 31.52 -13.61 1.48
C GLY A 56 30.36 -13.09 2.34
N GLY A 57 29.80 -13.95 3.16
CA GLY A 57 28.67 -13.66 4.03
C GLY A 57 27.86 -14.92 4.29
N LYS A 58 26.89 -14.81 5.21
CA LYS A 58 25.89 -15.88 5.42
C LYS A 58 24.66 -15.53 4.60
N GLY A 59 24.00 -16.55 4.04
CA GLY A 59 22.76 -16.41 3.30
C GLY A 59 22.92 -16.47 1.79
N MET A 60 21.81 -16.34 1.08
CA MET A 60 21.66 -16.44 -0.36
C MET A 60 21.10 -15.13 -0.89
N LEU A 61 21.26 -14.88 -2.18
CA LEU A 61 20.74 -13.73 -2.88
C LEU A 61 19.91 -14.20 -4.07
N LEU A 62 18.78 -13.59 -4.35
CA LEU A 62 18.02 -13.87 -5.56
C LEU A 62 18.84 -13.42 -6.79
N MET A 63 18.97 -14.32 -7.76
CA MET A 63 19.76 -14.10 -8.97
C MET A 63 19.09 -13.13 -9.93
N ALA A 64 19.87 -12.29 -10.60
CA ALA A 64 19.38 -11.33 -11.59
C ALA A 64 18.65 -11.99 -12.76
N GLN A 65 19.19 -13.08 -13.33
CA GLN A 65 18.68 -13.67 -14.58
C GLN A 65 17.25 -14.24 -14.46
N PRO A 66 16.84 -14.97 -13.40
CA PRO A 66 15.44 -15.38 -13.23
C PRO A 66 14.47 -14.20 -13.11
N ILE A 67 14.87 -13.15 -12.38
CA ILE A 67 14.07 -11.93 -12.23
C ILE A 67 13.92 -11.20 -13.56
N ALA A 68 15.03 -11.02 -14.29
CA ALA A 68 15.03 -10.40 -15.62
C ALA A 68 14.10 -11.13 -16.59
N LYS A 69 14.15 -12.46 -16.66
CA LYS A 69 13.24 -13.25 -17.51
C LYS A 69 11.77 -13.03 -17.15
N ALA A 70 11.45 -12.98 -15.84
CA ALA A 70 10.09 -12.71 -15.38
C ALA A 70 9.63 -11.31 -15.80
N PHE A 71 10.49 -10.30 -15.64
CA PHE A 71 10.17 -8.93 -16.03
C PHE A 71 10.00 -8.80 -17.55
N ASP A 72 10.90 -9.36 -18.35
CA ASP A 72 10.81 -9.33 -19.80
C ASP A 72 9.50 -9.93 -20.30
N GLU A 73 9.13 -11.14 -19.81
CA GLU A 73 7.87 -11.78 -20.19
C GLU A 73 6.65 -10.94 -19.83
N ILE A 74 6.63 -10.32 -18.64
CA ILE A 74 5.51 -9.47 -18.21
C ILE A 74 5.45 -8.19 -19.05
N ILE A 75 6.60 -7.56 -19.33
CA ILE A 75 6.69 -6.35 -20.16
C ILE A 75 6.18 -6.64 -21.58
N GLU A 76 6.54 -7.77 -22.17
CA GLU A 76 6.06 -8.18 -23.50
C GLU A 76 4.52 -8.38 -23.55
N GLN A 77 3.89 -8.74 -22.44
CA GLN A 77 2.44 -8.92 -22.33
C GLN A 77 1.66 -7.62 -22.11
N THR A 78 2.34 -6.50 -21.85
CA THR A 78 1.70 -5.23 -21.53
C THR A 78 1.83 -4.20 -22.65
N ALA A 79 0.76 -3.48 -22.97
CA ALA A 79 0.78 -2.43 -24.00
C ALA A 79 1.56 -1.17 -23.55
N VAL A 80 1.58 -0.90 -22.25
CA VAL A 80 2.30 0.21 -21.61
C VAL A 80 3.32 -0.40 -20.68
N ARG A 81 4.58 0.08 -20.74
CA ARG A 81 5.65 -0.40 -19.87
C ARG A 81 5.23 -0.28 -18.40
N PRO A 82 5.29 -1.38 -17.61
CA PRO A 82 4.95 -1.36 -16.20
C PRO A 82 5.90 -0.48 -15.39
N HIS A 83 5.37 0.16 -14.35
CA HIS A 83 6.20 0.69 -13.27
C HIS A 83 6.65 -0.47 -12.38
N ILE A 84 7.96 -0.59 -12.13
CA ILE A 84 8.53 -1.74 -11.43
C ILE A 84 8.93 -1.32 -10.03
N VAL A 85 8.41 -2.04 -9.03
CA VAL A 85 8.63 -1.79 -7.60
C VAL A 85 9.27 -3.02 -6.95
N TYR A 86 10.27 -2.81 -6.11
CA TYR A 86 10.83 -3.82 -5.23
C TYR A 86 10.47 -3.50 -3.78
N MET A 87 9.84 -4.46 -3.08
CA MET A 87 9.53 -4.31 -1.66
C MET A 87 10.79 -4.51 -0.81
N SER A 88 11.36 -3.42 -0.35
CA SER A 88 12.67 -3.36 0.30
C SER A 88 12.67 -2.44 1.52
N PRO A 89 13.31 -2.83 2.65
CA PRO A 89 13.45 -1.94 3.80
C PRO A 89 14.35 -0.72 3.53
N ARG A 90 15.12 -0.71 2.42
CA ARG A 90 15.95 0.43 2.00
C ARG A 90 15.18 1.50 1.27
N GLY A 91 13.97 1.18 0.80
CA GLY A 91 13.16 2.04 -0.05
C GLY A 91 12.52 3.22 0.68
N ARG A 92 11.97 4.14 -0.12
CA ARG A 92 11.10 5.19 0.41
C ARG A 92 9.89 4.56 1.12
N VAL A 93 9.53 5.10 2.28
CA VAL A 93 8.35 4.62 3.03
C VAL A 93 7.07 4.92 2.23
N LEU A 94 6.24 3.90 2.06
CA LEU A 94 4.94 3.99 1.43
C LEU A 94 4.01 4.88 2.26
N ASP A 95 3.68 6.03 1.73
CA ASP A 95 2.68 6.94 2.29
C ASP A 95 1.51 7.11 1.32
N GLN A 96 0.45 7.81 1.74
CA GLN A 96 -0.74 7.98 0.92
C GLN A 96 -0.47 8.74 -0.39
N GLU A 97 0.50 9.64 -0.41
CA GLU A 97 0.89 10.37 -1.65
C GLU A 97 1.56 9.41 -2.65
N LYS A 98 2.43 8.51 -2.18
CA LYS A 98 3.01 7.47 -3.04
C LYS A 98 1.95 6.48 -3.53
N VAL A 99 0.98 6.11 -2.70
CA VAL A 99 -0.16 5.28 -3.12
C VAL A 99 -0.96 5.95 -4.23
N LYS A 100 -1.28 7.25 -4.11
CA LYS A 100 -1.96 8.03 -5.15
C LYS A 100 -1.13 8.13 -6.44
N GLU A 101 0.19 8.22 -6.33
CA GLU A 101 1.10 8.23 -7.48
C GLU A 101 1.07 6.87 -8.20
N LEU A 102 1.23 5.77 -7.47
CA LEU A 102 1.19 4.41 -8.00
C LEU A 102 -0.16 4.08 -8.66
N ALA A 103 -1.27 4.55 -8.09
CA ALA A 103 -2.61 4.33 -8.63
C ALA A 103 -2.85 4.96 -10.01
N LYS A 104 -1.98 5.85 -10.49
CA LYS A 104 -2.05 6.44 -11.85
C LYS A 104 -1.45 5.53 -12.94
N ASN A 105 -0.70 4.50 -12.57
CA ASN A 105 -0.12 3.58 -13.53
C ASN A 105 -1.17 2.58 -14.04
N GLU A 106 -1.09 2.22 -15.31
CA GLU A 106 -1.91 1.17 -15.88
C GLU A 106 -1.43 -0.22 -15.45
N ASN A 107 -0.11 -0.39 -15.36
CA ASN A 107 0.56 -1.64 -15.04
C ASN A 107 1.65 -1.42 -13.99
N ILE A 108 1.71 -2.31 -13.01
CA ILE A 108 2.75 -2.33 -11.98
C ILE A 108 3.30 -3.75 -11.86
N ILE A 109 4.63 -3.90 -11.81
CA ILE A 109 5.29 -5.12 -11.38
C ILE A 109 5.77 -4.91 -9.95
N VAL A 110 5.47 -5.87 -9.05
CA VAL A 110 5.94 -5.86 -7.66
C VAL A 110 6.86 -7.06 -7.45
N LEU A 111 8.14 -6.80 -7.24
CA LEU A 111 9.13 -7.82 -6.90
C LEU A 111 9.13 -8.05 -5.38
N CYS A 112 8.93 -9.31 -4.98
CA CYS A 112 9.08 -9.75 -3.60
C CYS A 112 10.50 -10.29 -3.39
N GLY A 113 11.27 -9.63 -2.51
CA GLY A 113 12.56 -10.15 -2.09
C GLY A 113 12.42 -11.30 -1.09
N HIS A 114 13.47 -12.10 -1.02
CA HIS A 114 13.63 -13.16 -0.03
C HIS A 114 15.12 -13.32 0.31
N TYR A 115 15.45 -14.12 1.33
CA TYR A 115 16.83 -14.30 1.80
C TYR A 115 17.49 -12.98 2.22
N GLU A 116 18.71 -12.70 1.67
CA GLU A 116 19.44 -11.44 1.92
C GLU A 116 19.06 -10.32 0.93
N GLY A 117 18.14 -10.59 0.00
CA GLY A 117 17.66 -9.64 -0.99
C GLY A 117 17.83 -10.13 -2.43
N VAL A 118 18.02 -9.20 -3.36
CA VAL A 118 18.15 -9.45 -4.79
C VAL A 118 19.47 -8.89 -5.34
N ASP A 119 19.94 -9.42 -6.44
CA ASP A 119 21.12 -8.92 -7.14
C ASP A 119 20.87 -7.48 -7.60
N GLU A 120 21.73 -6.55 -7.17
CA GLU A 120 21.58 -5.11 -7.42
C GLU A 120 21.51 -4.78 -8.92
N ARG A 121 22.22 -5.55 -9.76
CA ARG A 121 22.27 -5.30 -11.22
C ARG A 121 20.91 -5.38 -11.90
N VAL A 122 19.98 -6.21 -11.41
CA VAL A 122 18.62 -6.26 -11.97
C VAL A 122 17.80 -5.06 -11.56
N LEU A 123 18.03 -4.50 -10.37
CA LEU A 123 17.35 -3.27 -9.94
C LEU A 123 17.79 -2.09 -10.79
N GLU A 124 19.11 -1.97 -11.08
CA GLU A 124 19.67 -0.92 -11.92
C GLU A 124 19.21 -1.04 -13.39
N GLU A 125 19.23 -2.25 -13.97
CA GLU A 125 18.91 -2.52 -15.38
C GLU A 125 17.46 -2.14 -15.72
N TYR A 126 16.52 -2.41 -14.80
CA TYR A 126 15.09 -2.16 -15.02
C TYR A 126 14.60 -0.87 -14.41
N ASP A 127 15.45 -0.04 -13.80
CA ASP A 127 15.09 1.21 -13.09
C ASP A 127 14.01 0.94 -12.04
N VAL A 128 14.29 -0.02 -11.15
CA VAL A 128 13.34 -0.52 -10.14
C VAL A 128 13.24 0.45 -8.97
N GLU A 129 12.05 0.90 -8.65
CA GLU A 129 11.82 1.72 -7.45
C GLU A 129 11.76 0.85 -6.19
N GLU A 130 12.59 1.13 -5.19
CA GLU A 130 12.51 0.48 -3.89
C GLU A 130 11.48 1.18 -2.98
N ILE A 131 10.54 0.39 -2.43
CA ILE A 131 9.50 0.89 -1.51
C ILE A 131 9.51 0.08 -0.21
N SER A 132 9.52 0.79 0.92
CA SER A 132 9.42 0.24 2.28
C SER A 132 8.01 0.42 2.84
N ILE A 133 7.56 -0.51 3.69
CA ILE A 133 6.32 -0.35 4.48
C ILE A 133 6.57 0.14 5.92
N GLY A 134 7.80 0.51 6.25
CA GLY A 134 8.19 1.03 7.57
C GLY A 134 9.57 0.57 8.01
N ASP A 135 10.02 1.09 9.16
CA ASP A 135 11.36 0.88 9.70
C ASP A 135 11.46 -0.45 10.46
N PHE A 136 11.20 -1.56 9.77
CA PHE A 136 11.33 -2.92 10.28
C PHE A 136 11.58 -3.89 9.14
N VAL A 137 12.08 -5.09 9.47
CA VAL A 137 12.41 -6.11 8.48
C VAL A 137 11.46 -7.30 8.63
N LEU A 138 10.99 -7.83 7.50
CA LEU A 138 10.19 -9.04 7.41
C LEU A 138 11.00 -10.19 6.78
N THR A 139 10.45 -11.39 6.80
CA THR A 139 11.09 -12.58 6.21
C THR A 139 11.03 -12.62 4.69
N GLY A 140 10.16 -11.82 4.05
CA GLY A 140 9.99 -11.75 2.61
C GLY A 140 9.16 -10.55 2.18
N GLY A 141 9.08 -10.32 0.87
CA GLY A 141 8.36 -9.19 0.26
C GLY A 141 6.87 -9.44 0.01
N GLU A 142 6.35 -10.63 0.28
CA GLU A 142 4.97 -11.02 -0.06
C GLU A 142 3.93 -10.20 0.70
N LEU A 143 4.08 -10.08 2.04
CA LEU A 143 3.17 -9.26 2.85
C LEU A 143 3.23 -7.79 2.47
N PRO A 144 4.41 -7.16 2.31
CA PRO A 144 4.51 -5.81 1.76
C PRO A 144 3.84 -5.64 0.40
N ALA A 145 4.01 -6.60 -0.52
CA ALA A 145 3.37 -6.56 -1.84
C ALA A 145 1.85 -6.60 -1.75
N VAL A 146 1.29 -7.40 -0.85
CA VAL A 146 -0.15 -7.45 -0.57
C VAL A 146 -0.65 -6.12 -0.01
N ILE A 147 0.09 -5.52 0.95
CA ILE A 147 -0.24 -4.20 1.54
C ILE A 147 -0.24 -3.11 0.46
N LEU A 148 0.79 -3.07 -0.39
CA LEU A 148 0.88 -2.11 -1.50
C LEU A 148 -0.29 -2.32 -2.47
N THR A 149 -0.57 -3.57 -2.85
CA THR A 149 -1.67 -3.90 -3.77
C THR A 149 -3.03 -3.46 -3.22
N ASP A 150 -3.31 -3.72 -1.93
CA ASP A 150 -4.56 -3.29 -1.28
C ASP A 150 -4.66 -1.76 -1.25
N ALA A 151 -3.61 -1.08 -0.80
CA ALA A 151 -3.58 0.38 -0.71
C ALA A 151 -3.80 1.06 -2.08
N VAL A 152 -3.16 0.55 -3.14
CA VAL A 152 -3.31 1.07 -4.51
C VAL A 152 -4.69 0.74 -5.08
N ALA A 153 -5.17 -0.49 -4.89
CA ALA A 153 -6.46 -0.94 -5.41
C ALA A 153 -7.63 -0.11 -4.89
N ARG A 154 -7.60 0.32 -3.63
CA ARG A 154 -8.63 1.18 -3.02
C ARG A 154 -8.79 2.54 -3.71
N MET A 155 -7.73 3.02 -4.38
CA MET A 155 -7.75 4.29 -5.12
C MET A 155 -8.38 4.17 -6.51
N LEU A 156 -8.68 2.94 -6.97
CA LEU A 156 -9.24 2.71 -8.29
C LEU A 156 -10.76 2.95 -8.29
N PRO A 157 -11.31 3.65 -9.31
CA PRO A 157 -12.75 3.84 -9.44
C PRO A 157 -13.51 2.52 -9.43
N GLY A 158 -14.59 2.44 -8.66
CA GLY A 158 -15.47 1.28 -8.56
C GLY A 158 -15.00 0.15 -7.65
N VAL A 159 -13.82 0.21 -7.06
CA VAL A 159 -13.33 -0.77 -6.07
C VAL A 159 -14.05 -0.59 -4.74
N LEU A 160 -14.16 0.64 -4.25
CA LEU A 160 -15.02 0.98 -3.12
C LEU A 160 -16.43 1.34 -3.59
N SER A 161 -17.42 1.25 -2.70
CA SER A 161 -18.84 1.45 -3.04
C SER A 161 -19.17 2.88 -3.50
N GLU A 162 -18.42 3.86 -3.02
CA GLU A 162 -18.52 5.27 -3.41
C GLU A 162 -17.11 5.84 -3.50
N ASP A 163 -16.81 6.60 -4.55
CA ASP A 163 -15.48 7.23 -4.74
C ASP A 163 -15.14 8.24 -3.64
N VAL A 164 -16.17 8.75 -2.92
CA VAL A 164 -16.01 9.66 -1.76
C VAL A 164 -15.56 8.92 -0.48
N CYS A 165 -15.66 7.58 -0.44
CA CYS A 165 -15.38 6.82 0.78
C CYS A 165 -13.94 6.98 1.29
N PHE A 166 -12.97 7.21 0.41
CA PHE A 166 -11.56 7.38 0.82
C PHE A 166 -11.16 8.84 1.06
N GLU A 167 -11.93 9.82 0.57
CA GLU A 167 -11.58 11.26 0.67
C GLU A 167 -11.69 11.80 2.10
N GLU A 168 -12.60 11.24 2.91
CA GLU A 168 -12.76 11.59 4.33
C GLU A 168 -11.94 10.70 5.28
N GLU A 169 -11.19 9.72 4.75
CA GLU A 169 -10.39 8.79 5.56
C GLU A 169 -9.03 9.38 6.00
N SER A 170 -8.43 8.71 6.99
CA SER A 170 -7.10 9.08 7.50
C SER A 170 -6.06 9.16 6.38
N HIS A 171 -5.22 10.19 6.43
CA HIS A 171 -4.09 10.46 5.53
C HIS A 171 -4.46 10.97 4.12
N TYR A 172 -5.71 10.92 3.67
CA TYR A 172 -6.06 11.36 2.32
C TYR A 172 -5.84 12.87 2.13
N ASP A 173 -6.24 13.68 3.11
CA ASP A 173 -6.03 15.13 3.20
C ASP A 173 -4.94 15.53 4.22
N GLY A 174 -4.15 14.56 4.69
CA GLY A 174 -3.07 14.75 5.66
C GLY A 174 -3.51 14.74 7.12
N LEU A 175 -4.78 14.51 7.43
CA LEU A 175 -5.28 14.36 8.80
C LEU A 175 -5.64 12.91 9.12
N LEU A 176 -5.81 12.63 10.39
CA LEU A 176 -6.44 11.40 10.87
C LEU A 176 -7.95 11.57 10.94
N GLU A 177 -8.69 10.50 10.71
CA GLU A 177 -10.13 10.46 10.77
C GLU A 177 -10.65 10.73 12.20
N TYR A 178 -11.85 11.30 12.29
CA TYR A 178 -12.57 11.50 13.53
C TYR A 178 -13.09 10.17 14.12
N PRO A 179 -13.40 10.10 15.45
CA PRO A 179 -13.93 8.89 16.07
C PRO A 179 -15.33 8.55 15.55
N GLN A 180 -15.52 7.28 15.21
CA GLN A 180 -16.76 6.72 14.69
C GLN A 180 -17.59 6.06 15.81
N TYR A 181 -18.91 6.09 15.69
CA TYR A 181 -19.84 5.51 16.66
C TYR A 181 -20.92 4.71 15.95
N THR A 182 -21.36 3.61 16.56
CA THR A 182 -22.47 2.77 16.10
C THR A 182 -23.50 2.53 17.21
N ARG A 183 -24.57 1.86 16.90
CA ARG A 183 -25.62 1.45 17.87
C ARG A 183 -25.10 0.42 18.88
N PRO A 184 -25.60 0.45 20.14
CA PRO A 184 -26.58 1.39 20.70
C PRO A 184 -25.98 2.75 21.03
N SER A 185 -26.81 3.79 21.21
CA SER A 185 -26.40 5.17 21.55
C SER A 185 -25.73 5.32 22.91
N ALA A 186 -25.92 4.35 23.80
CA ALA A 186 -25.22 4.26 25.09
C ALA A 186 -24.68 2.85 25.27
N TRP A 187 -23.38 2.73 25.61
CA TRP A 187 -22.72 1.45 25.86
C TRP A 187 -21.80 1.55 27.07
N ARG A 188 -22.06 0.75 28.10
CA ARG A 188 -21.29 0.69 29.36
C ARG A 188 -21.10 2.08 30.00
N GLY A 189 -22.15 2.90 30.03
CA GLY A 189 -22.14 4.26 30.60
C GLY A 189 -21.45 5.31 29.74
N ARG A 190 -21.06 4.98 28.50
CA ARG A 190 -20.50 5.92 27.51
C ARG A 190 -21.58 6.23 26.47
N GLU A 191 -21.81 7.50 26.18
CA GLU A 191 -22.81 7.95 25.22
C GLU A 191 -22.20 8.42 23.91
N VAL A 192 -22.94 8.23 22.83
CA VAL A 192 -22.62 8.85 21.52
C VAL A 192 -22.81 10.37 21.65
N PRO A 193 -21.89 11.20 21.14
CA PRO A 193 -22.02 12.65 21.16
C PRO A 193 -23.36 13.11 20.59
N GLN A 194 -24.08 13.98 21.34
CA GLN A 194 -25.42 14.44 20.97
C GLN A 194 -25.50 15.09 19.60
N VAL A 195 -24.44 15.76 19.16
CA VAL A 195 -24.36 16.37 17.83
C VAL A 195 -24.56 15.35 16.69
N LEU A 196 -24.15 14.09 16.89
CA LEU A 196 -24.31 13.02 15.91
C LEU A 196 -25.73 12.43 15.87
N LEU A 197 -26.55 12.68 16.91
CA LEU A 197 -27.92 12.16 17.02
C LEU A 197 -28.98 13.16 16.49
N ASN A 198 -28.61 14.41 16.24
CA ASN A 198 -29.56 15.48 15.93
C ASN A 198 -29.79 15.73 14.42
N GLY A 199 -29.12 15.00 13.51
CA GLY A 199 -29.32 15.12 12.07
C GLY A 199 -28.90 16.46 11.43
N HIS A 200 -28.26 17.37 12.16
CA HIS A 200 -27.78 18.65 11.62
C HIS A 200 -26.46 18.49 10.89
N HIS A 201 -26.48 18.26 9.59
CA HIS A 201 -25.29 17.95 8.76
C HIS A 201 -24.16 18.96 8.95
N GLU A 202 -24.42 20.28 8.95
CA GLU A 202 -23.37 21.29 9.12
C GLU A 202 -22.68 21.21 10.50
N LYS A 203 -23.45 20.95 11.57
CA LYS A 203 -22.89 20.78 12.91
C LYS A 203 -22.09 19.49 13.01
N ILE A 204 -22.57 18.43 12.37
CA ILE A 204 -21.86 17.14 12.29
C ILE A 204 -20.54 17.33 11.54
N LYS A 205 -20.52 18.01 10.39
CA LYS A 205 -19.31 18.29 9.60
C LYS A 205 -18.29 19.11 10.41
N LYS A 206 -18.74 20.18 11.08
CA LYS A 206 -17.87 20.99 11.96
C LYS A 206 -17.29 20.15 13.11
N TRP A 207 -18.12 19.31 13.75
CA TRP A 207 -17.69 18.43 14.81
C TRP A 207 -16.67 17.39 14.33
N ARG A 208 -16.92 16.74 13.19
CA ARG A 208 -16.00 15.78 12.56
C ARG A 208 -14.63 16.41 12.33
N ARG A 209 -14.59 17.58 11.69
CA ARG A 209 -13.36 18.34 11.44
C ARG A 209 -12.60 18.66 12.73
N GLU A 210 -13.31 19.15 13.75
CA GLU A 210 -12.72 19.44 15.06
C GLU A 210 -12.14 18.20 15.73
N GLN A 211 -12.83 17.06 15.69
CA GLN A 211 -12.33 15.81 16.25
C GLN A 211 -11.13 15.26 15.46
N SER A 212 -11.15 15.33 14.14
CA SER A 212 -10.03 14.97 13.29
C SER A 212 -8.77 15.76 13.66
N LEU A 213 -8.88 17.07 13.84
CA LEU A 213 -7.77 17.93 14.27
C LEU A 213 -7.26 17.53 15.67
N LYS A 214 -8.17 17.26 16.63
CA LYS A 214 -7.78 16.81 17.99
C LYS A 214 -7.05 15.47 17.97
N VAL A 215 -7.56 14.50 17.22
CA VAL A 215 -6.97 13.18 17.10
C VAL A 215 -5.58 13.30 16.45
N THR A 216 -5.48 14.07 15.37
CA THR A 216 -4.22 14.26 14.64
C THR A 216 -3.19 14.96 15.52
N GLN A 217 -3.56 16.05 16.21
CA GLN A 217 -2.66 16.78 17.11
C GLN A 217 -2.07 15.88 18.19
N LYS A 218 -2.90 14.97 18.75
CA LYS A 218 -2.50 14.06 19.82
C LYS A 218 -1.66 12.88 19.32
N ALA A 219 -2.08 12.24 18.23
CA ALA A 219 -1.50 10.98 17.78
C ALA A 219 -0.37 11.16 16.75
N ARG A 220 -0.48 12.20 15.91
CA ARG A 220 0.46 12.50 14.82
C ARG A 220 0.75 14.00 14.76
N PRO A 221 1.52 14.55 15.73
CA PRO A 221 1.91 15.95 15.75
C PRO A 221 2.62 16.41 14.46
N ASP A 222 3.40 15.52 13.87
CA ASP A 222 4.10 15.72 12.60
C ASP A 222 3.14 16.01 11.42
N LEU A 223 2.00 15.33 11.36
CA LEU A 223 0.95 15.59 10.36
C LEU A 223 0.19 16.88 10.72
N PHE A 224 -0.11 17.08 11.99
CA PHE A 224 -0.80 18.28 12.44
C PHE A 224 -0.01 19.56 12.13
N GLU A 225 1.31 19.53 12.24
CA GLU A 225 2.19 20.65 11.88
C GLU A 225 2.13 21.01 10.39
N LYS A 226 1.90 20.03 9.52
CA LYS A 226 1.78 20.21 8.07
C LYS A 226 0.36 20.57 7.62
N ALA A 227 -0.65 20.35 8.48
CA ALA A 227 -2.05 20.51 8.13
C ALA A 227 -2.41 21.95 7.81
N GLU A 228 -3.24 22.14 6.79
CA GLU A 228 -3.84 23.44 6.46
C GLU A 228 -4.97 23.73 7.44
N LEU A 229 -4.80 24.78 8.25
CA LEU A 229 -5.74 25.24 9.26
C LEU A 229 -6.33 26.59 8.89
N THR A 230 -7.62 26.75 9.10
CA THR A 230 -8.29 28.06 9.04
C THR A 230 -7.80 28.99 10.15
N ALA A 231 -8.07 30.29 10.05
CA ALA A 231 -7.71 31.26 11.10
C ALA A 231 -8.41 30.99 12.46
N GLU A 232 -9.63 30.41 12.43
CA GLU A 232 -10.36 29.98 13.63
C GLU A 232 -9.70 28.76 14.27
N GLU A 233 -9.36 27.74 13.46
CA GLU A 233 -8.68 26.52 13.89
C GLU A 233 -7.30 26.83 14.48
N LYS A 234 -6.49 27.68 13.83
CA LYS A 234 -5.18 28.11 14.37
C LYS A 234 -5.32 28.72 15.77
N ARG A 235 -6.33 29.57 15.99
CA ARG A 235 -6.58 30.16 17.32
C ARG A 235 -7.03 29.13 18.34
N ALA A 236 -7.92 28.18 17.94
CA ALA A 236 -8.44 27.16 18.83
C ALA A 236 -7.38 26.13 19.25
N PHE A 237 -6.44 25.80 18.37
CA PHE A 237 -5.41 24.79 18.61
C PHE A 237 -4.03 25.36 18.97
N GLY A 238 -3.92 26.69 19.23
CA GLY A 238 -2.68 27.32 19.69
C GLY A 238 -1.55 27.37 18.67
N ARG A 239 -1.85 27.21 17.37
CA ARG A 239 -0.86 27.29 16.30
C ARG A 239 -0.73 28.74 15.84
N LYS A 240 0.49 29.34 15.98
CA LYS A 240 0.80 30.70 15.56
C LYS A 240 0.89 30.84 14.04
#